data_63923bb16351de3a41f8ebb7932ca9a7
#
_entry.id   63923bb16351de3a41f8ebb7932ca9a7
#
_cell.length_a   1.000
_cell.length_b   1.000
_cell.length_c   1.000
_cell.angle_alpha   90.00
_cell.angle_beta   90.00
_cell.angle_gamma   90.00
#
_symmetry.space_group_name_H-M   'P 1'
#
loop_
_entity.id
_entity.type
_entity.pdbx_description
1 polymer ?
#
loop_
_entity_poly.entity_id
_entity_poly.type
_entity_poly.pdbx_seq_one_letter_code
_entity_poly.pdbx_strand_id
1 'polypeptide(L)'
;MPELPEVETIARGVDERVRGDRIVQVWFGSHREPFKTPPARQARELEGRAILAVHRTGKHIVCELGSASGGPLEERSGRMEAQWIVHLGMTGRLLVTAPDALLAPHTHARLSLSSGRELRFVDPRRFGRLEFRDLGRGAGFSAPGAEPLTIGPEAFAALFRGRRLAIKAALLNQRLLAGVGNIYADESLFRAGIRPRRMAGRLTGPVLERLRLALREVLEDAIRLGGSSVSDYVDADGMRGFFQLEHCVYRRSGLPCLRCQTPIRRILLAGRGTHYCPQCQL
;
A
#
# COMPACT_ATOMS: atom_id res chain seq x y z
N MET A 1 8.33 5.05 -2.25
CA MET A 1 7.56 4.34 -1.20
C MET A 1 6.32 3.80 -1.86
N PRO A 2 6.06 2.50 -1.80
CA PRO A 2 4.81 1.93 -2.28
C PRO A 2 3.59 2.64 -1.66
N GLU A 3 2.65 3.01 -2.50
CA GLU A 3 1.38 3.65 -2.14
C GLU A 3 0.27 2.61 -2.27
N LEU A 4 -0.99 2.98 -2.20
CA LEU A 4 -2.12 2.05 -2.23
C LEU A 4 -2.09 1.08 -3.41
N PRO A 5 -1.94 1.49 -4.68
CA PRO A 5 -1.97 0.56 -5.80
C PRO A 5 -0.83 -0.48 -5.78
N GLU A 6 0.39 -0.06 -5.42
CA GLU A 6 1.52 -0.96 -5.32
C GLU A 6 1.30 -2.02 -4.23
N VAL A 7 0.80 -1.59 -3.05
CA VAL A 7 0.52 -2.49 -1.94
C VAL A 7 -0.64 -3.43 -2.27
N GLU A 8 -1.66 -2.95 -2.98
CA GLU A 8 -2.79 -3.78 -3.45
C GLU A 8 -2.33 -4.86 -4.44
N THR A 9 -1.50 -4.48 -5.41
CA THR A 9 -0.95 -5.43 -6.41
C THR A 9 -0.14 -6.53 -5.73
N ILE A 10 0.73 -6.16 -4.78
CA ILE A 10 1.51 -7.15 -4.03
C ILE A 10 0.58 -8.05 -3.19
N ALA A 11 -0.37 -7.45 -2.46
CA ALA A 11 -1.27 -8.22 -1.60
C ALA A 11 -2.07 -9.26 -2.39
N ARG A 12 -2.64 -8.88 -3.55
CA ARG A 12 -3.34 -9.81 -4.45
C ARG A 12 -2.43 -10.90 -4.98
N GLY A 13 -1.24 -10.54 -5.48
CA GLY A 13 -0.29 -11.50 -6.01
C GLY A 13 0.21 -12.49 -4.95
N VAL A 14 0.41 -12.05 -3.71
CA VAL A 14 0.73 -12.93 -2.59
C VAL A 14 -0.46 -13.83 -2.26
N ASP A 15 -1.67 -13.27 -2.15
CA ASP A 15 -2.88 -14.03 -1.82
C ASP A 15 -3.13 -15.18 -2.80
N GLU A 16 -3.07 -14.91 -4.10
CA GLU A 16 -3.25 -15.93 -5.16
C GLU A 16 -2.27 -17.11 -5.03
N ARG A 17 -1.08 -16.88 -4.46
CA ARG A 17 0.00 -17.87 -4.41
C ARG A 17 0.10 -18.60 -3.09
N VAL A 18 -0.33 -17.99 -1.98
CA VAL A 18 -0.09 -18.55 -0.64
C VAL A 18 -1.36 -18.79 0.17
N ARG A 19 -2.52 -18.41 -0.34
CA ARG A 19 -3.81 -18.71 0.33
C ARG A 19 -3.98 -20.22 0.48
N GLY A 20 -4.29 -20.66 1.70
CA GLY A 20 -4.43 -22.06 2.06
C GLY A 20 -3.12 -22.75 2.46
N ASP A 21 -1.97 -22.12 2.22
CA ASP A 21 -0.69 -22.64 2.68
C ASP A 21 -0.57 -22.58 4.20
N ARG A 22 0.25 -23.49 4.74
CA ARG A 22 0.68 -23.49 6.13
C ARG A 22 2.13 -23.00 6.22
N ILE A 23 2.42 -22.15 7.19
CA ILE A 23 3.78 -21.69 7.50
C ILE A 23 4.51 -22.83 8.23
N VAL A 24 5.49 -23.44 7.58
CA VAL A 24 6.21 -24.60 8.11
C VAL A 24 7.40 -24.16 8.95
N GLN A 25 8.15 -23.16 8.49
CA GLN A 25 9.33 -22.66 9.15
C GLN A 25 9.45 -21.17 8.96
N VAL A 26 9.94 -20.47 9.99
CA VAL A 26 10.16 -19.04 9.96
C VAL A 26 11.61 -18.72 10.31
N TRP A 27 12.26 -17.98 9.44
CA TRP A 27 13.58 -17.41 9.70
C TRP A 27 13.50 -15.88 9.65
N PHE A 28 14.09 -15.24 10.63
CA PHE A 28 14.27 -13.79 10.69
C PHE A 28 15.75 -13.43 10.81
N GLY A 29 16.16 -12.35 10.14
CA GLY A 29 17.49 -11.78 10.26
C GLY A 29 17.77 -11.20 11.65
N SER A 30 19.06 -11.00 11.95
CA SER A 30 19.54 -10.55 13.27
C SER A 30 19.38 -9.04 13.52
N HIS A 31 19.01 -8.25 12.52
CA HIS A 31 18.84 -6.80 12.70
C HIS A 31 17.58 -6.48 13.52
N ARG A 32 17.64 -5.43 14.34
CA ARG A 32 16.50 -4.97 15.13
C ARG A 32 15.32 -4.51 14.26
N GLU A 33 15.60 -3.76 13.22
CA GLU A 33 14.61 -3.39 12.19
C GLU A 33 14.57 -4.50 11.11
N PRO A 34 13.42 -4.79 10.53
CA PRO A 34 12.14 -4.05 10.55
C PRO A 34 11.11 -4.51 11.60
N PHE A 35 11.49 -5.15 12.65
CA PHE A 35 10.56 -5.85 13.56
C PHE A 35 9.90 -4.93 14.58
N LYS A 36 8.56 -4.86 14.58
CA LYS A 36 7.75 -4.25 15.66
C LYS A 36 7.45 -5.23 16.79
N THR A 37 7.26 -6.49 16.44
CA THR A 37 7.19 -7.59 17.40
C THR A 37 8.56 -8.28 17.42
N PRO A 38 9.11 -8.67 18.56
CA PRO A 38 10.40 -9.35 18.63
C PRO A 38 10.47 -10.57 17.70
N PRO A 39 11.55 -10.76 16.92
CA PRO A 39 11.66 -11.85 15.93
C PRO A 39 11.36 -13.23 16.49
N ALA A 40 11.96 -13.59 17.62
CA ALA A 40 11.75 -14.90 18.25
C ALA A 40 10.27 -15.14 18.64
N ARG A 41 9.56 -14.10 19.05
CA ARG A 41 8.12 -14.19 19.30
C ARG A 41 7.35 -14.35 18.00
N GLN A 42 7.66 -13.54 16.97
CA GLN A 42 6.98 -13.66 15.68
C GLN A 42 7.19 -15.07 15.08
N ALA A 43 8.40 -15.61 15.10
CA ALA A 43 8.68 -16.95 14.57
C ALA A 43 7.79 -18.00 15.25
N ARG A 44 7.82 -18.06 16.57
CA ARG A 44 7.03 -19.02 17.35
C ARG A 44 5.51 -18.90 17.12
N GLU A 45 5.02 -17.66 16.95
CA GLU A 45 3.58 -17.40 16.78
C GLU A 45 3.11 -17.62 15.33
N LEU A 46 4.00 -17.54 14.35
CA LEU A 46 3.70 -17.76 12.94
C LEU A 46 3.79 -19.22 12.52
N GLU A 47 4.77 -19.97 13.06
CA GLU A 47 4.97 -21.37 12.69
C GLU A 47 3.72 -22.22 12.98
N GLY A 48 3.39 -23.09 12.03
CA GLY A 48 2.23 -23.97 12.07
C GLY A 48 0.91 -23.29 11.65
N ARG A 49 0.82 -21.97 11.53
CA ARG A 49 -0.44 -21.30 11.15
C ARG A 49 -0.77 -21.45 9.68
N ALA A 50 -2.07 -21.54 9.38
CA ALA A 50 -2.58 -21.48 8.02
C ALA A 50 -2.77 -20.02 7.58
N ILE A 51 -2.44 -19.70 6.33
CA ILE A 51 -2.72 -18.42 5.69
C ILE A 51 -4.12 -18.49 5.10
N LEU A 52 -5.08 -17.79 5.70
CA LEU A 52 -6.48 -17.79 5.28
C LEU A 52 -6.74 -16.84 4.12
N ALA A 53 -6.15 -15.65 4.18
CA ALA A 53 -6.25 -14.62 3.16
C ALA A 53 -5.09 -13.62 3.30
N VAL A 54 -4.78 -12.94 2.19
CA VAL A 54 -3.86 -11.80 2.21
C VAL A 54 -4.54 -10.62 1.52
N HIS A 55 -4.64 -9.50 2.20
CA HIS A 55 -5.27 -8.30 1.67
C HIS A 55 -4.51 -7.03 2.04
N ARG A 56 -4.88 -5.93 1.42
CA ARG A 56 -4.34 -4.60 1.74
C ARG A 56 -5.24 -3.87 2.75
N THR A 57 -4.62 -3.17 3.68
CA THR A 57 -5.29 -2.17 4.53
C THR A 57 -4.43 -0.90 4.57
N GLY A 58 -4.86 0.15 3.88
CA GLY A 58 -4.07 1.36 3.68
C GLY A 58 -2.77 1.07 2.91
N LYS A 59 -1.61 1.26 3.54
CA LYS A 59 -0.28 0.94 2.97
C LYS A 59 0.34 -0.31 3.59
N HIS A 60 -0.47 -1.18 4.17
CA HIS A 60 -0.03 -2.42 4.80
C HIS A 60 -0.62 -3.62 4.06
N ILE A 61 0.17 -4.68 3.99
CA ILE A 61 -0.29 -6.03 3.61
C ILE A 61 -0.64 -6.73 4.91
N VAL A 62 -1.80 -7.35 4.97
CA VAL A 62 -2.30 -8.08 6.14
C VAL A 62 -2.54 -9.52 5.74
N CYS A 63 -1.78 -10.44 6.32
CA CYS A 63 -2.02 -11.87 6.20
C CYS A 63 -2.92 -12.30 7.36
N GLU A 64 -4.12 -12.79 7.06
CA GLU A 64 -5.03 -13.39 8.03
C GLU A 64 -4.60 -14.83 8.29
N LEU A 65 -4.46 -15.16 9.58
CA LEU A 65 -3.90 -16.44 10.01
C LEU A 65 -4.90 -17.22 10.86
N GLY A 66 -5.06 -18.48 10.50
CA GLY A 66 -5.82 -19.45 11.26
C GLY A 66 -5.01 -20.11 12.35
N SER A 67 -5.56 -21.22 12.92
CA SER A 67 -4.95 -21.98 14.01
C SER A 67 -3.60 -22.57 13.63
N ALA A 68 -2.69 -22.62 14.62
CA ALA A 68 -1.42 -23.33 14.52
C ALA A 68 -1.55 -24.85 14.75
N SER A 69 -2.61 -25.31 15.41
CA SER A 69 -2.78 -26.73 15.74
C SER A 69 -3.29 -27.55 14.54
N GLY A 70 -2.55 -28.61 14.20
CA GLY A 70 -2.85 -29.54 13.12
C GLY A 70 -4.08 -30.41 13.42
N GLY A 71 -5.20 -30.06 12.80
CA GLY A 71 -6.35 -30.94 12.59
C GLY A 71 -6.72 -30.93 11.12
N PRO A 72 -7.60 -31.82 10.64
CA PRO A 72 -8.07 -31.81 9.26
C PRO A 72 -8.57 -30.39 8.90
N LEU A 73 -8.22 -29.91 7.71
CA LEU A 73 -8.59 -28.59 7.21
C LEU A 73 -10.12 -28.34 7.22
N GLU A 74 -10.92 -29.41 7.22
CA GLU A 74 -12.38 -29.35 7.12
C GLU A 74 -13.08 -28.96 8.43
N GLU A 75 -12.52 -29.22 9.61
CA GLU A 75 -13.21 -28.97 10.88
C GLU A 75 -12.85 -27.64 11.55
N ARG A 76 -11.78 -26.96 11.10
CA ARG A 76 -11.29 -25.68 11.68
C ARG A 76 -11.12 -24.58 10.63
N SER A 77 -11.64 -24.77 9.44
CA SER A 77 -11.54 -23.86 8.33
C SER A 77 -12.35 -22.59 8.59
N GLY A 78 -11.67 -21.48 8.81
CA GLY A 78 -12.27 -20.16 8.64
C GLY A 78 -12.17 -19.19 9.81
N ARG A 79 -11.79 -19.61 11.03
CA ARG A 79 -11.66 -18.63 12.12
C ARG A 79 -10.28 -17.98 12.08
N MET A 80 -10.27 -16.68 11.81
CA MET A 80 -9.09 -15.84 11.92
C MET A 80 -8.72 -15.68 13.41
N GLU A 81 -7.50 -16.08 13.77
CA GLU A 81 -6.99 -16.01 15.15
C GLU A 81 -5.88 -15.01 15.31
N ALA A 82 -5.16 -14.71 14.24
CA ALA A 82 -4.05 -13.78 14.26
C ALA A 82 -3.87 -13.07 12.91
N GLN A 83 -3.02 -12.07 12.90
CA GLN A 83 -2.61 -11.35 11.69
C GLN A 83 -1.10 -11.14 11.68
N TRP A 84 -0.49 -11.32 10.51
CA TRP A 84 0.84 -10.84 10.23
C TRP A 84 0.78 -9.63 9.32
N ILE A 85 1.29 -8.49 9.79
CA ILE A 85 1.17 -7.20 9.13
C ILE A 85 2.54 -6.79 8.59
N VAL A 86 2.59 -6.49 7.28
CA VAL A 86 3.79 -6.06 6.58
C VAL A 86 3.59 -4.64 6.05
N HIS A 87 4.44 -3.72 6.49
CA HIS A 87 4.58 -2.39 5.89
C HIS A 87 5.89 -2.33 5.11
N LEU A 88 5.81 -2.02 3.82
CA LEU A 88 6.96 -2.10 2.91
C LEU A 88 8.01 -0.98 3.11
N GLY A 89 7.67 0.07 3.84
CA GLY A 89 8.56 1.24 3.96
C GLY A 89 8.76 1.93 2.62
N MET A 90 10.00 2.16 2.24
CA MET A 90 10.35 2.81 0.97
C MET A 90 10.87 1.85 -0.10
N THR A 91 11.55 0.79 0.30
CA THR A 91 12.27 -0.16 -0.57
C THR A 91 11.95 -1.61 -0.27
N GLY A 92 11.05 -1.85 0.69
CA GLY A 92 10.63 -3.19 1.06
C GLY A 92 9.89 -3.89 -0.08
N ARG A 93 10.17 -5.18 -0.23
CA ARG A 93 9.55 -6.10 -1.19
C ARG A 93 9.06 -7.31 -0.43
N LEU A 94 7.87 -7.78 -0.76
CA LEU A 94 7.34 -9.03 -0.26
C LEU A 94 7.17 -9.96 -1.47
N LEU A 95 8.02 -10.97 -1.55
CA LEU A 95 8.19 -11.83 -2.73
C LEU A 95 7.75 -13.25 -2.41
N VAL A 96 7.10 -13.90 -3.36
CA VAL A 96 6.85 -15.34 -3.34
C VAL A 96 7.86 -15.99 -4.29
N THR A 97 8.68 -16.92 -3.77
CA THR A 97 9.80 -17.50 -4.51
C THR A 97 9.82 -19.02 -4.37
N ALA A 98 10.51 -19.70 -5.28
CA ALA A 98 10.91 -21.07 -5.09
C ALA A 98 11.97 -21.18 -3.96
N PRO A 99 12.06 -22.30 -3.24
CA PRO A 99 12.96 -22.46 -2.10
C PRO A 99 14.44 -22.45 -2.49
N ASP A 100 14.76 -22.86 -3.71
CA ASP A 100 16.11 -22.88 -4.30
C ASP A 100 16.53 -21.54 -4.92
N ALA A 101 15.62 -20.57 -5.00
CA ALA A 101 15.95 -19.23 -5.48
C ALA A 101 17.01 -18.59 -4.59
N LEU A 102 18.01 -17.95 -5.21
CA LEU A 102 19.08 -17.27 -4.48
C LEU A 102 18.52 -16.31 -3.42
N LEU A 103 19.09 -16.36 -2.22
CA LEU A 103 18.71 -15.45 -1.16
C LEU A 103 19.22 -14.05 -1.48
N ALA A 104 18.29 -13.11 -1.71
CA ALA A 104 18.65 -11.73 -2.01
C ALA A 104 19.35 -11.06 -0.81
N PRO A 105 20.37 -10.20 -1.05
CA PRO A 105 20.90 -9.33 0.01
C PRO A 105 19.77 -8.55 0.69
N HIS A 106 19.93 -8.28 2.00
CA HIS A 106 18.92 -7.56 2.80
C HIS A 106 17.57 -8.29 2.95
N THR A 107 17.56 -9.62 2.84
CA THR A 107 16.40 -10.43 3.27
C THR A 107 16.34 -10.42 4.79
N HIS A 108 15.20 -10.00 5.35
CA HIS A 108 14.98 -9.88 6.79
C HIS A 108 13.99 -10.91 7.33
N ALA A 109 13.15 -11.48 6.47
CA ALA A 109 12.21 -12.55 6.82
C ALA A 109 12.12 -13.57 5.70
N ARG A 110 12.01 -14.84 6.07
CA ARG A 110 11.75 -15.98 5.17
C ARG A 110 10.78 -16.92 5.87
N LEU A 111 9.64 -17.15 5.26
CA LEU A 111 8.62 -18.09 5.71
C LEU A 111 8.54 -19.21 4.67
N SER A 112 8.93 -20.43 5.06
CA SER A 112 8.77 -21.61 4.23
C SER A 112 7.34 -22.12 4.35
N LEU A 113 6.70 -22.46 3.24
CA LEU A 113 5.30 -22.79 3.13
C LEU A 113 5.09 -24.26 2.80
N SER A 114 3.93 -24.80 3.15
CA SER A 114 3.57 -26.22 2.89
C SER A 114 3.55 -26.60 1.41
N SER A 115 3.32 -25.64 0.53
CA SER A 115 3.43 -25.81 -0.94
C SER A 115 4.88 -25.96 -1.45
N GLY A 116 5.88 -25.79 -0.57
CA GLY A 116 7.29 -25.74 -0.94
C GLY A 116 7.77 -24.34 -1.40
N ARG A 117 6.89 -23.35 -1.46
CA ARG A 117 7.28 -21.96 -1.76
C ARG A 117 7.82 -21.26 -0.52
N GLU A 118 8.43 -20.10 -0.75
CA GLU A 118 8.86 -19.20 0.32
C GLU A 118 8.26 -17.81 0.15
N LEU A 119 7.82 -17.20 1.25
CA LEU A 119 7.48 -15.80 1.32
C LEU A 119 8.65 -15.04 1.94
N ARG A 120 9.26 -14.13 1.18
CA ARG A 120 10.48 -13.40 1.58
C ARG A 120 10.23 -11.90 1.69
N PHE A 121 10.67 -11.31 2.81
CA PHE A 121 10.70 -9.85 2.97
C PHE A 121 12.12 -9.33 2.81
N VAL A 122 12.33 -8.49 1.78
CA VAL A 122 13.63 -7.90 1.42
C VAL A 122 13.53 -6.38 1.55
N ASP A 123 14.40 -5.73 2.32
CA ASP A 123 14.38 -4.28 2.48
C ASP A 123 15.78 -3.67 2.73
N PRO A 124 16.45 -3.19 1.67
CA PRO A 124 17.78 -2.60 1.79
C PRO A 124 17.87 -1.42 2.77
N ARG A 125 16.81 -0.62 2.91
CA ARG A 125 16.80 0.57 3.77
C ARG A 125 16.24 0.33 5.17
N ARG A 126 15.66 -0.83 5.43
CA ARG A 126 15.09 -1.22 6.74
C ARG A 126 14.02 -0.25 7.28
N PHE A 127 13.28 0.41 6.40
CA PHE A 127 12.15 1.30 6.75
C PHE A 127 10.81 0.57 6.80
N GLY A 128 10.80 -0.68 6.34
CA GLY A 128 9.66 -1.56 6.49
C GLY A 128 9.33 -1.87 7.94
N ARG A 129 8.19 -2.52 8.16
CA ARG A 129 7.79 -2.98 9.51
C ARG A 129 7.05 -4.31 9.38
N LEU A 130 7.43 -5.23 10.27
CA LEU A 130 6.81 -6.54 10.43
C LEU A 130 6.22 -6.62 11.84
N GLU A 131 4.92 -6.94 11.93
CA GLU A 131 4.17 -7.00 13.18
C GLU A 131 3.28 -8.23 13.21
N PHE A 132 3.27 -8.94 14.35
CA PHE A 132 2.31 -10.00 14.63
C PHE A 132 1.25 -9.52 15.62
N ARG A 133 -0.01 -9.82 15.35
CA ARG A 133 -1.15 -9.54 16.24
C ARG A 133 -1.93 -10.80 16.53
N ASP A 134 -2.12 -11.08 17.80
CA ASP A 134 -3.01 -12.11 18.32
C ASP A 134 -4.40 -11.48 18.54
N LEU A 135 -5.40 -11.98 17.85
CA LEU A 135 -6.77 -11.45 17.92
C LEU A 135 -7.52 -11.89 19.17
N GLY A 136 -7.06 -12.95 19.84
CA GLY A 136 -7.55 -13.32 21.17
C GLY A 136 -7.14 -12.34 22.28
N ARG A 137 -6.14 -11.48 21.99
CA ARG A 137 -5.61 -10.48 22.92
C ARG A 137 -5.89 -9.04 22.54
N GLY A 138 -6.58 -8.79 21.43
CA GLY A 138 -6.85 -7.42 21.00
C GLY A 138 -7.53 -7.33 19.64
N ALA A 139 -7.79 -6.09 19.22
CA ALA A 139 -8.40 -5.81 17.92
C ALA A 139 -7.44 -6.10 16.76
N GLY A 140 -8.00 -6.52 15.63
CA GLY A 140 -7.29 -6.65 14.37
C GLY A 140 -6.73 -5.31 13.86
N PHE A 141 -5.87 -5.42 12.86
CA PHE A 141 -5.28 -4.25 12.23
C PHE A 141 -6.33 -3.48 11.40
N SER A 142 -6.38 -2.17 11.61
CA SER A 142 -7.17 -1.25 10.79
C SER A 142 -6.34 -0.03 10.43
N ALA A 143 -6.55 0.52 9.24
CA ALA A 143 -5.96 1.80 8.87
C ALA A 143 -6.71 2.94 9.57
N PRO A 144 -6.01 4.02 9.96
CA PRO A 144 -6.64 5.13 10.70
C PRO A 144 -7.54 6.02 9.84
N GLY A 145 -7.42 5.96 8.51
CA GLY A 145 -8.20 6.77 7.57
C GLY A 145 -9.18 5.94 6.75
N ALA A 146 -10.08 6.64 6.06
CA ALA A 146 -11.06 6.01 5.18
C ALA A 146 -10.41 5.36 3.95
N GLU A 147 -11.04 4.31 3.43
CA GLU A 147 -10.63 3.62 2.23
C GLU A 147 -11.04 4.40 0.97
N PRO A 148 -10.10 4.91 0.16
CA PRO A 148 -10.42 5.80 -0.95
C PRO A 148 -11.15 5.12 -2.12
N LEU A 149 -11.05 3.80 -2.25
CA LEU A 149 -11.72 3.05 -3.32
C LEU A 149 -13.22 2.87 -3.07
N THR A 150 -13.65 2.91 -1.80
CA THR A 150 -15.04 2.59 -1.42
C THR A 150 -15.77 3.71 -0.67
N ILE A 151 -15.06 4.79 -0.29
CA ILE A 151 -15.67 5.90 0.45
C ILE A 151 -16.79 6.57 -0.36
N GLY A 152 -17.96 6.73 0.26
CA GLY A 152 -19.10 7.43 -0.32
C GLY A 152 -18.90 8.96 -0.40
N PRO A 153 -19.71 9.67 -1.23
CA PRO A 153 -19.54 11.09 -1.49
C PRO A 153 -19.67 11.97 -0.25
N GLU A 154 -20.65 11.73 0.60
CA GLU A 154 -20.91 12.51 1.82
C GLU A 154 -19.76 12.32 2.84
N ALA A 155 -19.32 11.07 3.03
CA ALA A 155 -18.22 10.74 3.92
C ALA A 155 -16.90 11.35 3.42
N PHE A 156 -16.65 11.30 2.10
CA PHE A 156 -15.48 11.94 1.48
C PHE A 156 -15.49 13.45 1.70
N ALA A 157 -16.61 14.12 1.45
CA ALA A 157 -16.75 15.57 1.65
C ALA A 157 -16.56 15.96 3.13
N ALA A 158 -17.06 15.16 4.05
CA ALA A 158 -16.92 15.38 5.50
C ALA A 158 -15.44 15.38 5.94
N LEU A 159 -14.56 14.61 5.28
CA LEU A 159 -13.12 14.59 5.60
C LEU A 159 -12.46 15.97 5.47
N PHE A 160 -12.96 16.83 4.62
CA PHE A 160 -12.34 18.13 4.31
C PHE A 160 -13.03 19.32 4.98
N ARG A 161 -14.22 19.13 5.55
CA ARG A 161 -15.01 20.20 6.16
C ARG A 161 -14.23 20.99 7.21
N GLY A 162 -14.21 22.32 7.10
CA GLY A 162 -13.54 23.22 8.03
C GLY A 162 -12.00 23.18 8.06
N ARG A 163 -11.35 22.35 7.21
CA ARG A 163 -9.90 22.21 7.25
C ARG A 163 -9.17 23.37 6.58
N ARG A 164 -8.25 23.98 7.34
CA ARG A 164 -7.42 25.10 6.89
C ARG A 164 -6.05 24.65 6.36
N LEU A 165 -6.02 23.60 5.53
CA LEU A 165 -4.80 23.12 4.88
C LEU A 165 -5.04 22.93 3.38
N ALA A 166 -3.95 22.89 2.60
CA ALA A 166 -4.02 22.65 1.16
C ALA A 166 -4.64 21.28 0.87
N ILE A 167 -5.45 21.18 -0.20
CA ILE A 167 -6.15 19.94 -0.56
C ILE A 167 -5.17 18.76 -0.76
N LYS A 168 -4.01 19.00 -1.40
CA LYS A 168 -3.00 17.96 -1.53
C LYS A 168 -2.50 17.48 -0.17
N ALA A 169 -2.23 18.36 0.78
CA ALA A 169 -1.80 17.99 2.12
C ALA A 169 -2.88 17.16 2.85
N ALA A 170 -4.15 17.48 2.62
CA ALA A 170 -5.28 16.70 3.16
C ALA A 170 -5.34 15.29 2.54
N LEU A 171 -5.17 15.15 1.22
CA LEU A 171 -5.11 13.85 0.55
C LEU A 171 -3.98 12.95 1.05
N LEU A 172 -2.82 13.54 1.38
CA LEU A 172 -1.66 12.81 1.91
C LEU A 172 -1.78 12.39 3.37
N ASN A 173 -2.77 12.94 4.09
CA ASN A 173 -2.97 12.62 5.50
C ASN A 173 -3.60 11.25 5.67
N GLN A 174 -2.80 10.28 6.10
CA GLN A 174 -3.22 8.89 6.26
C GLN A 174 -4.33 8.69 7.32
N ARG A 175 -4.60 9.69 8.17
CA ARG A 175 -5.75 9.68 9.09
C ARG A 175 -7.06 10.11 8.43
N LEU A 176 -6.99 10.71 7.24
CA LEU A 176 -8.16 11.08 6.45
C LEU A 176 -8.43 10.02 5.38
N LEU A 177 -7.44 9.75 4.54
CA LEU A 177 -7.49 8.78 3.46
C LEU A 177 -6.31 7.81 3.58
N ALA A 178 -6.60 6.56 3.80
CA ALA A 178 -5.59 5.53 3.92
C ALA A 178 -5.01 5.17 2.54
N GLY A 179 -3.70 5.06 2.46
CA GLY A 179 -3.03 4.56 1.25
C GLY A 179 -2.66 5.62 0.20
N VAL A 180 -3.34 6.75 0.14
CA VAL A 180 -3.01 7.81 -0.84
C VAL A 180 -1.62 8.38 -0.55
N GLY A 181 -0.81 8.51 -1.61
CA GLY A 181 0.51 9.09 -1.52
C GLY A 181 0.75 10.16 -2.58
N ASN A 182 2.03 10.50 -2.79
CA ASN A 182 2.41 11.70 -3.54
C ASN A 182 2.08 11.61 -5.04
N ILE A 183 2.24 10.42 -5.62
CA ILE A 183 1.94 10.17 -7.04
C ILE A 183 0.45 10.38 -7.28
N TYR A 184 -0.34 9.63 -6.56
CA TYR A 184 -1.79 9.57 -6.79
C TYR A 184 -2.51 10.84 -6.34
N ALA A 185 -1.98 11.58 -5.37
CA ALA A 185 -2.49 12.91 -5.03
C ALA A 185 -2.27 13.92 -6.18
N ASP A 186 -1.08 13.95 -6.80
CA ASP A 186 -0.82 14.87 -7.94
C ASP A 186 -1.68 14.51 -9.15
N GLU A 187 -1.73 13.22 -9.53
CA GLU A 187 -2.48 12.75 -10.69
C GLU A 187 -4.00 12.94 -10.52
N SER A 188 -4.54 12.66 -9.33
CA SER A 188 -5.97 12.85 -9.05
C SER A 188 -6.37 14.33 -9.08
N LEU A 189 -5.54 15.22 -8.54
CA LEU A 189 -5.78 16.66 -8.57
C LEU A 189 -5.69 17.22 -10.00
N PHE A 190 -4.79 16.68 -10.83
CA PHE A 190 -4.73 17.03 -12.25
C PHE A 190 -5.98 16.55 -12.99
N ARG A 191 -6.37 15.29 -12.82
CA ARG A 191 -7.58 14.71 -13.43
C ARG A 191 -8.83 15.50 -13.06
N ALA A 192 -8.94 15.90 -11.79
CA ALA A 192 -10.04 16.72 -11.27
C ALA A 192 -9.98 18.21 -11.63
N GLY A 193 -8.87 18.72 -12.19
CA GLY A 193 -8.70 20.13 -12.53
C GLY A 193 -8.54 21.03 -11.30
N ILE A 194 -8.02 20.53 -10.18
CA ILE A 194 -7.93 21.26 -8.92
C ILE A 194 -6.47 21.61 -8.62
N ARG A 195 -6.23 22.91 -8.34
CA ARG A 195 -4.90 23.38 -7.93
C ARG A 195 -4.51 22.81 -6.57
N PRO A 196 -3.31 22.18 -6.41
CA PRO A 196 -2.91 21.51 -5.18
C PRO A 196 -2.91 22.38 -3.92
N ARG A 197 -2.74 23.70 -4.08
CA ARG A 197 -2.72 24.69 -2.98
C ARG A 197 -4.10 25.14 -2.52
N ARG A 198 -5.19 24.80 -3.23
CA ARG A 198 -6.54 25.20 -2.79
C ARG A 198 -6.80 24.70 -1.39
N MET A 199 -7.45 25.52 -0.59
CA MET A 199 -7.79 25.18 0.78
C MET A 199 -8.88 24.11 0.80
N ALA A 200 -8.63 22.98 1.46
CA ALA A 200 -9.51 21.83 1.45
C ALA A 200 -10.93 22.17 1.91
N GLY A 201 -11.08 22.90 3.00
CA GLY A 201 -12.37 23.29 3.56
C GLY A 201 -13.14 24.36 2.76
N ARG A 202 -12.56 24.91 1.68
CA ARG A 202 -13.23 25.83 0.77
C ARG A 202 -13.72 25.16 -0.53
N LEU A 203 -13.48 23.87 -0.70
CA LEU A 203 -13.98 23.13 -1.85
C LEU A 203 -15.47 22.84 -1.67
N THR A 204 -16.25 23.10 -2.72
CA THR A 204 -17.69 22.82 -2.74
C THR A 204 -17.97 21.34 -2.92
N GLY A 205 -19.17 20.88 -2.57
CA GLY A 205 -19.60 19.47 -2.72
C GLY A 205 -19.35 18.91 -4.14
N PRO A 206 -19.79 19.59 -5.20
CA PRO A 206 -19.54 19.14 -6.57
C PRO A 206 -18.03 19.03 -6.94
N VAL A 207 -17.18 19.92 -6.41
CA VAL A 207 -15.72 19.86 -6.62
C VAL A 207 -15.12 18.68 -5.88
N LEU A 208 -15.58 18.42 -4.66
CA LEU A 208 -15.11 17.26 -3.86
C LEU A 208 -15.57 15.94 -4.48
N GLU A 209 -16.79 15.87 -5.02
CA GLU A 209 -17.26 14.67 -5.72
C GLU A 209 -16.43 14.39 -6.99
N ARG A 210 -16.15 15.41 -7.79
CA ARG A 210 -15.25 15.27 -8.94
C ARG A 210 -13.86 14.78 -8.52
N LEU A 211 -13.34 15.27 -7.38
CA LEU A 211 -12.05 14.82 -6.83
C LEU A 211 -12.12 13.35 -6.39
N ARG A 212 -13.20 12.95 -5.71
CA ARG A 212 -13.40 11.58 -5.25
C ARG A 212 -13.41 10.59 -6.43
N LEU A 213 -14.17 10.91 -7.47
CA LEU A 213 -14.24 10.10 -8.69
C LEU A 213 -12.88 10.02 -9.39
N ALA A 214 -12.20 11.16 -9.58
CA ALA A 214 -10.87 11.21 -10.18
C ALA A 214 -9.83 10.43 -9.38
N LEU A 215 -9.88 10.50 -8.04
CA LEU A 215 -8.99 9.73 -7.17
C LEU A 215 -9.23 8.22 -7.33
N ARG A 216 -10.48 7.79 -7.31
CA ARG A 216 -10.85 6.39 -7.49
C ARG A 216 -10.38 5.86 -8.85
N GLU A 217 -10.68 6.56 -9.94
CA GLU A 217 -10.26 6.19 -11.29
C GLU A 217 -8.74 6.05 -11.41
N VAL A 218 -7.98 7.03 -10.90
CA VAL A 218 -6.50 6.98 -10.94
C VAL A 218 -5.96 5.79 -10.16
N LEU A 219 -6.54 5.47 -9.00
CA LEU A 219 -6.12 4.33 -8.20
C LEU A 219 -6.48 3.00 -8.86
N GLU A 220 -7.68 2.87 -9.45
CA GLU A 220 -8.12 1.67 -10.17
C GLU A 220 -7.27 1.44 -11.44
N ASP A 221 -6.98 2.50 -12.22
CA ASP A 221 -6.08 2.44 -13.37
C ASP A 221 -4.67 1.97 -12.96
N ALA A 222 -4.15 2.52 -11.87
CA ALA A 222 -2.83 2.15 -11.36
C ALA A 222 -2.78 0.69 -10.87
N ILE A 223 -3.81 0.19 -10.20
CA ILE A 223 -3.91 -1.21 -9.79
C ILE A 223 -3.92 -2.12 -11.03
N ARG A 224 -4.73 -1.78 -12.05
CA ARG A 224 -4.81 -2.53 -13.30
C ARG A 224 -3.47 -2.64 -14.03
N LEU A 225 -2.64 -1.58 -13.94
CA LEU A 225 -1.31 -1.52 -14.56
C LEU A 225 -0.18 -2.03 -13.63
N GLY A 226 -0.52 -2.67 -12.51
CA GLY A 226 0.44 -3.25 -11.59
C GLY A 226 1.21 -2.22 -10.76
N GLY A 227 0.69 -1.00 -10.57
CA GLY A 227 1.34 0.06 -9.83
C GLY A 227 2.38 0.85 -10.63
N SER A 228 3.10 1.75 -9.96
CA SER A 228 4.07 2.67 -10.57
C SER A 228 5.51 2.32 -10.15
N SER A 229 6.30 1.75 -11.06
CA SER A 229 7.73 1.44 -10.85
C SER A 229 8.62 2.65 -11.14
N VAL A 230 8.43 3.73 -10.38
CA VAL A 230 9.24 4.96 -10.50
C VAL A 230 10.66 4.79 -9.92
N SER A 231 10.86 3.84 -8.98
CA SER A 231 12.16 3.48 -8.39
C SER A 231 12.28 1.96 -8.23
N ASP A 232 12.28 1.47 -7.00
CA ASP A 232 12.65 0.09 -6.65
C ASP A 232 11.44 -0.85 -6.49
N TYR A 233 10.23 -0.37 -6.81
CA TYR A 233 9.01 -1.15 -6.67
C TYR A 233 8.97 -2.30 -7.68
N VAL A 234 8.62 -3.47 -7.17
CA VAL A 234 8.24 -4.67 -7.93
C VAL A 234 7.07 -5.36 -7.23
N ASP A 235 6.32 -6.16 -7.97
CA ASP A 235 5.22 -6.96 -7.43
C ASP A 235 5.70 -8.22 -6.68
N ALA A 236 4.79 -9.14 -6.38
CA ALA A 236 5.09 -10.40 -5.65
C ALA A 236 6.01 -11.36 -6.42
N ASP A 237 6.11 -11.23 -7.74
CA ASP A 237 6.99 -12.01 -8.63
C ASP A 237 8.28 -11.29 -8.98
N GLY A 238 8.49 -10.07 -8.47
CA GLY A 238 9.63 -9.23 -8.83
C GLY A 238 9.46 -8.48 -10.16
N MET A 239 8.25 -8.41 -10.72
CA MET A 239 7.95 -7.72 -11.97
C MET A 239 7.64 -6.24 -11.72
N ARG A 240 7.96 -5.39 -12.72
CA ARG A 240 7.69 -3.96 -12.67
C ARG A 240 6.26 -3.65 -13.09
N GLY A 241 5.62 -2.68 -12.41
CA GLY A 241 4.38 -2.09 -12.87
C GLY A 241 4.60 -1.07 -14.01
N PHE A 242 3.50 -0.64 -14.64
CA PHE A 242 3.53 0.20 -15.84
C PHE A 242 2.83 1.56 -15.70
N PHE A 243 2.20 1.86 -14.55
CA PHE A 243 1.46 3.11 -14.38
C PHE A 243 2.31 4.37 -14.51
N GLN A 244 3.64 4.30 -14.35
CA GLN A 244 4.53 5.44 -14.60
C GLN A 244 4.47 5.96 -16.05
N LEU A 245 4.01 5.16 -17.01
CA LEU A 245 3.83 5.57 -18.42
C LEU A 245 2.58 6.44 -18.59
N GLU A 246 1.63 6.37 -17.67
CA GLU A 246 0.37 7.12 -17.69
C GLU A 246 0.43 8.43 -16.88
N HIS A 247 1.59 8.76 -16.27
CA HIS A 247 1.71 9.99 -15.50
C HIS A 247 1.46 11.24 -16.34
N CYS A 248 0.47 12.04 -15.94
CA CYS A 248 0.13 13.30 -16.60
C CYS A 248 0.93 14.50 -16.06
N VAL A 249 1.24 14.51 -14.77
CA VAL A 249 1.97 15.61 -14.14
C VAL A 249 3.13 15.14 -13.25
N TYR A 250 3.03 13.98 -12.60
CA TYR A 250 4.03 13.53 -11.67
C TYR A 250 5.37 13.26 -12.36
N ARG A 251 6.46 13.90 -11.86
CA ARG A 251 7.82 13.88 -12.45
C ARG A 251 7.91 14.44 -13.87
N ARG A 252 6.92 15.21 -14.34
CA ARG A 252 6.91 15.84 -15.66
C ARG A 252 7.21 17.33 -15.64
N SER A 253 7.88 17.85 -14.59
CA SER A 253 8.24 19.26 -14.48
C SER A 253 9.00 19.77 -15.71
N GLY A 254 8.54 20.87 -16.29
CA GLY A 254 9.09 21.47 -17.51
C GLY A 254 8.57 20.84 -18.82
N LEU A 255 8.02 19.64 -18.78
CA LEU A 255 7.43 19.00 -19.95
C LEU A 255 6.05 19.61 -20.27
N PRO A 256 5.60 19.58 -21.54
CA PRO A 256 4.28 20.08 -21.92
C PRO A 256 3.18 19.23 -21.27
N CYS A 257 2.12 19.90 -20.81
CA CYS A 257 0.90 19.30 -20.34
C CYS A 257 0.23 18.52 -21.49
N LEU A 258 -0.20 17.28 -21.21
CA LEU A 258 -0.84 16.43 -22.23
C LEU A 258 -2.20 16.97 -22.70
N ARG A 259 -2.84 17.92 -21.95
CA ARG A 259 -4.12 18.53 -22.33
C ARG A 259 -3.98 19.88 -23.03
N CYS A 260 -3.09 20.77 -22.55
CA CYS A 260 -3.06 22.18 -22.99
C CYS A 260 -1.65 22.66 -23.38
N GLN A 261 -0.66 21.80 -23.42
CA GLN A 261 0.73 22.07 -23.78
C GLN A 261 1.49 23.05 -22.87
N THR A 262 0.83 23.65 -21.87
CA THR A 262 1.50 24.53 -20.89
C THR A 262 2.51 23.71 -20.08
N PRO A 263 3.73 24.20 -19.84
CA PRO A 263 4.74 23.47 -19.08
C PRO A 263 4.26 23.14 -17.64
N ILE A 264 4.40 21.87 -17.26
CA ILE A 264 4.10 21.40 -15.91
C ILE A 264 5.04 22.09 -14.91
N ARG A 265 4.46 22.63 -13.84
CA ARG A 265 5.21 23.27 -12.74
C ARG A 265 5.43 22.33 -11.59
N ARG A 266 6.56 22.51 -10.91
CA ARG A 266 6.89 21.87 -9.64
C ARG A 266 7.04 22.90 -8.54
N ILE A 267 6.39 22.61 -7.40
CA ILE A 267 6.51 23.42 -6.16
C ILE A 267 6.77 22.50 -4.98
N LEU A 268 7.21 23.08 -3.86
CA LEU A 268 7.20 22.39 -2.58
C LEU A 268 5.91 22.73 -1.82
N LEU A 269 5.16 21.73 -1.40
CA LEU A 269 3.93 21.89 -0.63
C LEU A 269 3.89 20.87 0.51
N ALA A 270 3.78 21.35 1.75
CA ALA A 270 3.81 20.50 2.95
C ALA A 270 5.00 19.52 2.97
N GLY A 271 6.20 19.97 2.60
CA GLY A 271 7.41 19.16 2.54
C GLY A 271 7.47 18.16 1.39
N ARG A 272 6.51 18.19 0.44
CA ARG A 272 6.46 17.24 -0.70
C ARG A 272 6.57 17.97 -2.05
N GLY A 273 7.38 17.43 -2.95
CA GLY A 273 7.39 17.85 -4.34
C GLY A 273 6.01 17.66 -4.95
N THR A 274 5.47 18.70 -5.57
CA THR A 274 4.09 18.75 -6.07
C THR A 274 4.12 19.21 -7.51
N HIS A 275 3.59 18.39 -8.42
CA HIS A 275 3.56 18.67 -9.85
C HIS A 275 2.13 19.00 -10.28
N TYR A 276 1.97 20.01 -11.12
CA TYR A 276 0.66 20.44 -11.59
C TYR A 276 0.75 21.26 -12.87
N CYS A 277 -0.32 21.26 -13.65
CA CYS A 277 -0.49 22.16 -14.77
C CYS A 277 -1.10 23.49 -14.27
N PRO A 278 -0.43 24.64 -14.45
CA PRO A 278 -0.96 25.93 -13.96
C PRO A 278 -2.20 26.41 -14.71
N GLN A 279 -2.45 25.90 -15.94
CA GLN A 279 -3.58 26.25 -16.77
C GLN A 279 -4.79 25.32 -16.54
N CYS A 280 -4.57 23.99 -16.47
CA CYS A 280 -5.66 23.04 -16.31
C CYS A 280 -6.18 22.91 -14.87
N GLN A 281 -5.39 23.31 -13.86
CA GLN A 281 -5.75 23.19 -12.45
C GLN A 281 -5.98 24.57 -11.83
N LEU A 282 -7.24 24.88 -11.54
CA LEU A 282 -7.71 26.16 -11.01
C LEU A 282 -8.00 26.11 -9.50
#